data_e429c217718cdb6f372869dac517d6c2
#
_entry.id   e429c217718cdb6f372869dac517d6c2
#
_cell.length_a   1.000
_cell.length_b   1.000
_cell.length_c   1.000
_cell.angle_alpha   90.00
_cell.angle_beta   90.00
_cell.angle_gamma   90.00
#
_symmetry.space_group_name_H-M   'P 1'
#
loop_
_entity.id
_entity.type
_entity.pdbx_description
1 polymer ?
#
loop_
_entity_poly.entity_id
_entity_poly.type
_entity_poly.pdbx_seq_one_letter_code
_entity_poly.pdbx_strand_id
1 'polypeptide(L)'
;PDQIAILRNHSRLLKTRAKDFLMLGRMLHPLKLDEPTLAIAAPLDKHSKGKGEVPTPAILTSSWQSSDGRIGHLFVNISETKQPLNVRLDTRNTPARGTYDVELYESKDRSSFQPLWQGVPLPKEFARELAPMEVVFLELREAR
;
A
#
# COMPACT_ATOMS: atom_id res chain seq x y z
N PRO A 1 -3.98 17.79 2.15
CA PRO A 1 -4.30 16.47 2.71
C PRO A 1 -4.27 16.51 4.23
N ASP A 2 -5.17 15.79 4.86
CA ASP A 2 -5.20 15.66 6.31
C ASP A 2 -4.04 14.77 6.79
N GLN A 3 -2.89 15.39 7.01
CA GLN A 3 -1.68 14.71 7.46
C GLN A 3 -1.87 13.98 8.79
N ILE A 4 -2.75 14.49 9.66
CA ILE A 4 -3.06 13.86 10.96
C ILE A 4 -3.78 12.53 10.74
N ALA A 5 -4.72 12.47 9.79
CA ALA A 5 -5.42 11.23 9.46
C ALA A 5 -4.46 10.18 8.89
N ILE A 6 -3.56 10.56 7.98
CA ILE A 6 -2.54 9.65 7.42
C ILE A 6 -1.64 9.12 8.54
N LEU A 7 -1.10 9.99 9.39
CA LEU A 7 -0.23 9.58 10.49
C LEU A 7 -0.94 8.65 11.48
N ARG A 8 -2.21 8.94 11.79
CA ARG A 8 -3.02 8.10 12.67
C ARG A 8 -3.22 6.71 12.07
N ASN A 9 -3.58 6.62 10.79
CA ASN A 9 -3.81 5.36 10.10
C ASN A 9 -2.53 4.55 9.97
N HIS A 10 -1.42 5.20 9.67
CA HIS A 10 -0.10 4.57 9.65
C HIS A 10 0.32 4.05 11.04
N SER A 11 0.13 4.85 12.09
CA SER A 11 0.44 4.44 13.46
C SER A 11 -0.40 3.24 13.91
N ARG A 12 -1.66 3.14 13.49
CA ARG A 12 -2.50 1.99 13.76
C ARG A 12 -2.00 0.74 13.04
N LEU A 13 -1.61 0.88 11.78
CA LEU A 13 -1.02 -0.22 11.01
C LEU A 13 0.23 -0.77 11.70
N LEU A 14 1.12 0.10 12.19
CA LEU A 14 2.35 -0.29 12.88
C LEU A 14 2.12 -0.99 14.24
N LYS A 15 0.91 -0.91 14.80
CA LYS A 15 0.54 -1.69 16.00
C LYS A 15 0.13 -3.13 15.66
N THR A 16 0.04 -3.47 14.39
CA THR A 16 -0.22 -4.82 13.91
C THR A 16 1.08 -5.52 13.51
N ARG A 17 0.97 -6.74 12.98
CA ARG A 17 2.13 -7.45 12.41
C ARG A 17 2.72 -6.81 11.15
N ALA A 18 2.09 -5.76 10.60
CA ALA A 18 2.68 -4.97 9.52
C ALA A 18 4.03 -4.34 9.90
N LYS A 19 4.32 -4.16 11.19
CA LYS A 19 5.64 -3.76 11.68
C LYS A 19 6.77 -4.68 11.22
N ASP A 20 6.49 -5.98 11.05
CA ASP A 20 7.48 -6.97 10.60
C ASP A 20 7.98 -6.67 9.18
N PHE A 21 7.19 -5.94 8.41
CA PHE A 21 7.52 -5.48 7.07
C PHE A 21 8.08 -4.06 7.09
N LEU A 22 7.32 -3.11 7.62
CA LEU A 22 7.62 -1.68 7.51
C LEU A 22 8.76 -1.19 8.40
N MET A 23 9.05 -1.89 9.48
CA MET A 23 10.14 -1.54 10.41
C MET A 23 11.32 -2.51 10.34
N LEU A 24 11.05 -3.78 10.15
CA LEU A 24 12.05 -4.85 10.25
C LEU A 24 12.31 -5.56 8.92
N GLY A 25 11.49 -5.27 7.91
CA GLY A 25 11.55 -5.91 6.62
C GLY A 25 12.49 -5.23 5.64
N ARG A 26 12.64 -5.85 4.49
CA ARG A 26 13.38 -5.34 3.34
C ARG A 26 12.42 -4.76 2.31
N MET A 27 12.69 -3.53 1.84
CA MET A 27 11.91 -2.93 0.77
C MET A 27 12.17 -3.65 -0.56
N LEU A 28 11.11 -3.88 -1.31
CA LEU A 28 11.11 -4.48 -2.64
C LEU A 28 10.67 -3.45 -3.68
N HIS A 29 10.72 -3.82 -4.96
CA HIS A 29 10.13 -2.98 -6.01
C HIS A 29 8.60 -2.91 -5.83
N PRO A 30 8.02 -1.70 -5.83
CA PRO A 30 6.58 -1.54 -5.69
C PRO A 30 5.84 -2.11 -6.89
N LEU A 31 4.58 -2.47 -6.69
CA LEU A 31 3.68 -2.85 -7.77
C LEU A 31 3.35 -1.62 -8.64
N LYS A 32 3.11 -1.85 -9.92
CA LYS A 32 2.64 -0.79 -10.83
C LYS A 32 1.15 -0.58 -10.64
N LEU A 33 0.74 0.68 -10.57
CA LEU A 33 -0.64 1.10 -10.50
C LEU A 33 -0.98 1.97 -11.70
N ASP A 34 -2.19 1.79 -12.25
CA ASP A 34 -2.82 2.73 -13.17
C ASP A 34 -3.71 3.66 -12.37
N GLU A 35 -3.16 4.79 -11.94
CA GLU A 35 -3.84 5.71 -11.03
C GLU A 35 -3.78 7.15 -11.53
N PRO A 36 -4.75 8.00 -11.16
CA PRO A 36 -4.70 9.41 -11.49
C PRO A 36 -3.54 10.09 -10.75
N THR A 37 -2.96 11.08 -11.43
CA THR A 37 -1.93 11.93 -10.86
C THR A 37 -2.58 13.18 -10.28
N LEU A 38 -2.20 13.52 -9.06
CA LEU A 38 -2.58 14.74 -8.39
C LEU A 38 -1.54 15.83 -8.66
N ALA A 39 -2.00 17.06 -8.88
CA ALA A 39 -1.13 18.23 -8.88
C ALA A 39 -1.01 18.76 -7.45
N ILE A 40 0.13 18.57 -6.81
CA ILE A 40 0.39 19.08 -5.46
C ILE A 40 1.20 20.37 -5.56
N ALA A 41 0.67 21.45 -4.99
CA ALA A 41 1.40 22.69 -4.89
C ALA A 41 2.60 22.53 -3.94
N ALA A 42 3.78 22.78 -4.48
CA ALA A 42 5.03 22.73 -3.72
C ALA A 42 5.83 24.02 -3.93
N PRO A 43 6.61 24.49 -2.93
CA PRO A 43 7.55 25.56 -3.15
C PRO A 43 8.62 25.12 -4.15
N LEU A 44 8.91 25.95 -5.16
CA LEU A 44 9.89 25.64 -6.20
C LEU A 44 11.33 25.58 -5.64
N ASP A 45 11.63 26.46 -4.66
CA ASP A 45 12.85 26.41 -3.85
C ASP A 45 12.66 27.24 -2.57
N LYS A 46 13.66 27.25 -1.69
CA LYS A 46 13.63 28.02 -0.43
C LYS A 46 13.63 29.54 -0.63
N HIS A 47 14.00 30.01 -1.81
CA HIS A 47 14.20 31.44 -2.11
C HIS A 47 13.16 31.96 -3.11
N SER A 48 12.43 31.08 -3.80
CA SER A 48 11.39 31.51 -4.74
C SER A 48 10.07 31.75 -4.02
N LYS A 49 9.42 32.88 -4.34
CA LYS A 49 8.04 33.15 -3.89
C LYS A 49 6.98 32.40 -4.74
N GLY A 50 7.43 31.61 -5.72
CA GLY A 50 6.57 30.85 -6.61
C GLY A 50 6.21 29.48 -6.02
N LYS A 51 4.96 29.03 -6.26
CA LYS A 51 4.54 27.66 -6.04
C LYS A 51 4.50 26.96 -7.38
N GLY A 52 5.17 25.82 -7.51
CA GLY A 52 5.03 24.90 -8.63
C GLY A 52 4.06 23.79 -8.31
N GLU A 53 3.52 23.16 -9.33
CA GLU A 53 2.73 21.95 -9.20
C GLU A 53 3.63 20.74 -9.46
N VAL A 54 3.64 19.78 -8.55
CA VAL A 54 4.36 18.52 -8.70
C VAL A 54 3.35 17.42 -8.95
N PRO A 55 3.43 16.69 -10.09
CA PRO A 55 2.58 15.56 -10.34
C PRO A 55 2.91 14.44 -9.31
N THR A 56 1.92 14.01 -8.56
CA THR A 56 2.06 13.01 -7.51
C THR A 56 0.97 11.95 -7.68
N PRO A 57 1.29 10.65 -7.60
CA PRO A 57 0.27 9.62 -7.63
C PRO A 57 -0.77 9.83 -6.52
N ALA A 58 -2.05 9.60 -6.83
CA ALA A 58 -3.12 9.69 -5.84
C ALA A 58 -3.02 8.59 -4.78
N ILE A 59 -2.48 7.43 -5.17
CA ILE A 59 -2.23 6.30 -4.28
C ILE A 59 -0.73 6.04 -4.23
N LEU A 60 -0.14 6.16 -3.06
CA LEU A 60 1.24 5.74 -2.83
C LEU A 60 1.29 4.26 -2.55
N THR A 61 2.29 3.58 -3.09
CA THR A 61 2.49 2.14 -2.90
C THR A 61 3.92 1.82 -2.53
N SER A 62 4.08 0.80 -1.70
CA SER A 62 5.38 0.19 -1.41
C SER A 62 5.23 -1.31 -1.19
N SER A 63 6.30 -2.04 -1.45
CA SER A 63 6.35 -3.50 -1.30
C SER A 63 7.51 -3.88 -0.39
N TRP A 64 7.29 -4.89 0.44
CA TRP A 64 8.20 -5.28 1.50
C TRP A 64 8.27 -6.80 1.65
N GLN A 65 9.39 -7.29 2.16
CA GLN A 65 9.55 -8.67 2.58
C GLN A 65 9.94 -8.73 4.05
N SER A 66 9.20 -9.50 4.83
CA SER A 66 9.55 -9.77 6.23
C SER A 66 10.73 -10.75 6.34
N SER A 67 11.32 -10.85 7.52
CA SER A 67 12.46 -11.75 7.78
C SER A 67 12.12 -13.23 7.58
N ASP A 68 10.85 -13.61 7.72
CA ASP A 68 10.35 -14.98 7.49
C ASP A 68 9.82 -15.21 6.07
N GLY A 69 10.05 -14.27 5.14
CA GLY A 69 9.78 -14.43 3.71
C GLY A 69 8.38 -14.06 3.26
N ARG A 70 7.48 -13.60 4.15
CA ARG A 70 6.18 -13.06 3.75
C ARG A 70 6.35 -11.81 2.92
N ILE A 71 5.43 -11.56 2.00
CA ILE A 71 5.41 -10.34 1.17
C ILE A 71 4.29 -9.42 1.66
N GLY A 72 4.59 -8.13 1.76
CA GLY A 72 3.64 -7.10 2.14
C GLY A 72 3.54 -6.00 1.07
N HIS A 73 2.32 -5.60 0.74
CA HIS A 73 2.06 -4.47 -0.16
C HIS A 73 1.23 -3.42 0.57
N LEU A 74 1.77 -2.21 0.65
CA LEU A 74 1.12 -1.06 1.27
C LEU A 74 0.54 -0.15 0.18
N PHE A 75 -0.68 0.32 0.39
CA PHE A 75 -1.36 1.31 -0.45
C PHE A 75 -1.94 2.40 0.43
N VAL A 76 -1.71 3.66 0.07
CA VAL A 76 -2.20 4.82 0.82
C VAL A 76 -2.84 5.80 -0.15
N ASN A 77 -4.14 6.05 -0.01
CA ASN A 77 -4.80 7.13 -0.74
C ASN A 77 -4.46 8.46 -0.06
N ILE A 78 -3.63 9.27 -0.69
CA ILE A 78 -3.24 10.60 -0.17
C ILE A 78 -4.14 11.73 -0.67
N SER A 79 -5.19 11.41 -1.44
CA SER A 79 -6.13 12.39 -1.96
C SER A 79 -7.30 12.62 -1.00
N GLU A 80 -8.01 13.71 -1.23
CA GLU A 80 -9.22 14.09 -0.48
C GLU A 80 -10.49 13.44 -1.04
N THR A 81 -10.34 12.61 -2.07
CA THR A 81 -11.44 11.90 -2.73
C THR A 81 -11.22 10.40 -2.70
N LYS A 82 -12.30 9.66 -2.88
CA LYS A 82 -12.21 8.21 -3.08
C LYS A 82 -11.44 7.90 -4.35
N GLN A 83 -10.58 6.89 -4.31
CA GLN A 83 -9.76 6.46 -5.45
C GLN A 83 -9.93 4.98 -5.70
N PRO A 84 -10.08 4.56 -6.96
CA PRO A 84 -10.06 3.14 -7.30
C PRO A 84 -8.62 2.63 -7.20
N LEU A 85 -8.43 1.53 -6.49
CA LEU A 85 -7.20 0.76 -6.48
C LEU A 85 -7.41 -0.48 -7.34
N ASN A 86 -6.70 -0.56 -8.47
CA ASN A 86 -6.63 -1.75 -9.31
C ASN A 86 -5.17 -2.14 -9.43
N VAL A 87 -4.82 -3.31 -8.91
CA VAL A 87 -3.44 -3.77 -8.90
C VAL A 87 -3.37 -5.25 -9.24
N ARG A 88 -2.35 -5.60 -10.00
CA ARG A 88 -1.99 -6.97 -10.28
C ARG A 88 -0.89 -7.41 -9.32
N LEU A 89 -1.22 -8.32 -8.42
CA LEU A 89 -0.24 -9.01 -7.60
C LEU A 89 0.53 -9.97 -8.50
N ASP A 90 1.77 -9.66 -8.78
CA ASP A 90 2.61 -10.42 -9.70
C ASP A 90 3.73 -11.18 -8.96
N THR A 91 4.50 -11.94 -9.73
CA THR A 91 5.58 -12.79 -9.22
C THR A 91 6.93 -12.08 -9.13
N ARG A 92 6.97 -10.77 -9.35
CA ARG A 92 8.24 -10.01 -9.39
C ARG A 92 9.01 -10.08 -8.08
N ASN A 93 8.28 -10.14 -6.96
CA ASN A 93 8.81 -10.16 -5.61
C ASN A 93 8.61 -11.51 -4.91
N THR A 94 8.00 -12.48 -5.60
CA THR A 94 7.69 -13.79 -5.05
C THR A 94 8.27 -14.90 -5.92
N PRO A 95 8.59 -16.06 -5.38
CA PRO A 95 8.93 -17.22 -6.18
C PRO A 95 7.85 -17.50 -7.23
N ALA A 96 8.26 -17.82 -8.44
CA ALA A 96 7.32 -18.02 -9.57
C ALA A 96 6.44 -19.28 -9.44
N ARG A 97 6.55 -20.01 -8.35
CA ARG A 97 5.87 -21.29 -8.13
C ARG A 97 5.22 -21.31 -6.76
N GLY A 98 3.96 -21.70 -6.72
CA GLY A 98 3.21 -21.88 -5.50
C GLY A 98 1.90 -21.11 -5.47
N THR A 99 1.16 -21.36 -4.43
CA THR A 99 -0.07 -20.66 -4.09
C THR A 99 0.14 -19.85 -2.82
N TYR A 100 -0.70 -18.84 -2.62
CA TYR A 100 -0.55 -17.91 -1.52
C TYR A 100 -1.86 -17.73 -0.76
N ASP A 101 -1.75 -17.67 0.56
CA ASP A 101 -2.79 -17.13 1.41
C ASP A 101 -2.59 -15.63 1.51
N VAL A 102 -3.66 -14.88 1.31
CA VAL A 102 -3.64 -13.42 1.32
C VAL A 102 -4.55 -12.90 2.40
N GLU A 103 -4.03 -12.04 3.24
CA GLU A 103 -4.77 -11.34 4.27
C GLU A 103 -4.76 -9.84 4.03
N LEU A 104 -5.86 -9.20 4.38
CA LEU A 104 -6.13 -7.78 4.14
C LEU A 104 -6.26 -7.04 5.46
N TYR A 105 -5.63 -5.87 5.55
CA TYR A 105 -5.87 -4.85 6.56
C TYR A 105 -6.41 -3.59 5.89
N GLU A 106 -7.47 -3.02 6.45
CA GLU A 106 -8.08 -1.76 6.01
C GLU A 106 -8.22 -0.80 7.19
N SER A 107 -7.63 0.38 7.11
CA SER A 107 -7.64 1.34 8.23
C SER A 107 -9.02 1.90 8.56
N LYS A 108 -9.94 1.92 7.59
CA LYS A 108 -11.31 2.41 7.78
C LYS A 108 -12.11 1.56 8.76
N ASP A 109 -11.88 0.25 8.77
CA ASP A 109 -12.64 -0.69 9.58
C ASP A 109 -12.06 -0.87 10.99
N ARG A 110 -10.94 -0.20 11.29
CA ARG A 110 -10.20 -0.30 12.57
C ARG A 110 -9.88 -1.73 12.98
N SER A 111 -9.90 -2.65 12.03
CA SER A 111 -9.79 -4.07 12.26
C SER A 111 -8.34 -4.55 12.19
N SER A 112 -8.13 -5.74 12.67
CA SER A 112 -6.94 -6.54 12.43
C SER A 112 -6.95 -7.09 11.00
N PHE A 113 -5.90 -7.82 10.62
CA PHE A 113 -5.86 -8.55 9.37
C PHE A 113 -7.02 -9.54 9.26
N GLN A 114 -7.66 -9.58 8.09
CA GLN A 114 -8.74 -10.51 7.76
C GLN A 114 -8.34 -11.36 6.57
N PRO A 115 -8.68 -12.67 6.56
CA PRO A 115 -8.47 -13.51 5.40
C PRO A 115 -9.18 -12.92 4.17
N LEU A 116 -8.46 -12.80 3.06
CA LEU A 116 -9.02 -12.37 1.78
C LEU A 116 -9.11 -13.54 0.80
N TRP A 117 -8.03 -14.25 0.61
CA TRP A 117 -7.95 -15.44 -0.25
C TRP A 117 -7.07 -16.51 0.38
N GLN A 118 -7.38 -17.76 0.06
CA GLN A 118 -6.60 -18.93 0.46
C GLN A 118 -6.15 -19.72 -0.77
N GLY A 119 -4.88 -20.11 -0.79
CA GLY A 119 -4.32 -20.99 -1.81
C GLY A 119 -4.45 -20.46 -3.23
N VAL A 120 -4.34 -19.14 -3.45
CA VAL A 120 -4.49 -18.55 -4.78
C VAL A 120 -3.16 -18.51 -5.52
N PRO A 121 -3.14 -18.83 -6.84
CA PRO A 121 -1.95 -18.64 -7.66
C PRO A 121 -1.75 -17.17 -8.01
N LEU A 122 -0.50 -16.77 -8.26
CA LEU A 122 -0.17 -15.47 -8.83
C LEU A 122 0.13 -15.61 -10.34
N PRO A 123 -0.16 -14.60 -11.15
CA PRO A 123 -0.66 -13.28 -10.77
C PRO A 123 -2.16 -13.30 -10.42
N LYS A 124 -2.55 -12.38 -9.54
CA LYS A 124 -3.96 -12.21 -9.11
C LYS A 124 -4.32 -10.74 -9.10
N GLU A 125 -5.46 -10.41 -9.69
CA GLU A 125 -5.99 -9.04 -9.67
C GLU A 125 -6.63 -8.73 -8.31
N PHE A 126 -6.33 -7.54 -7.79
CA PHE A 126 -6.96 -6.98 -6.59
C PHE A 126 -7.55 -5.62 -6.92
N ALA A 127 -8.84 -5.46 -6.66
CA ALA A 127 -9.58 -4.23 -6.90
C ALA A 127 -10.30 -3.78 -5.63
N ARG A 128 -10.16 -2.52 -5.28
CA ARG A 128 -10.80 -1.89 -4.11
C ARG A 128 -11.05 -0.41 -4.39
N GLU A 129 -12.03 0.18 -3.72
CA GLU A 129 -12.17 1.63 -3.61
C GLU A 129 -11.58 2.07 -2.27
N LEU A 130 -10.60 2.97 -2.30
CA LEU A 130 -9.97 3.53 -1.12
C LEU A 130 -10.63 4.85 -0.75
N ALA A 131 -11.10 4.96 0.49
CA ALA A 131 -11.55 6.23 1.05
C ALA A 131 -10.39 7.25 1.14
N PRO A 132 -10.68 8.56 1.25
CA PRO A 132 -9.65 9.56 1.51
C PRO A 132 -8.79 9.19 2.73
N MET A 133 -7.47 9.30 2.58
CA MET A 133 -6.48 9.01 3.63
C MET A 133 -6.49 7.55 4.14
N GLU A 134 -7.17 6.65 3.44
CA GLU A 134 -7.20 5.23 3.81
C GLU A 134 -5.87 4.56 3.54
N VAL A 135 -5.50 3.68 4.47
CA VAL A 135 -4.34 2.78 4.37
C VAL A 135 -4.85 1.36 4.22
N VAL A 136 -4.37 0.67 3.19
CA VAL A 136 -4.62 -0.74 2.93
C VAL A 136 -3.30 -1.48 2.89
N PHE A 137 -3.25 -2.66 3.51
CA PHE A 137 -2.07 -3.52 3.51
C PHE A 137 -2.47 -4.95 3.16
N LEU A 138 -1.80 -5.53 2.18
CA LEU A 138 -1.93 -6.94 1.82
C LEU A 138 -0.72 -7.73 2.31
N GLU A 139 -0.96 -8.80 3.04
CA GLU A 139 0.05 -9.77 3.41
C GLU A 139 -0.13 -11.05 2.60
N LEU A 140 0.91 -11.47 1.89
CA LEU A 140 0.97 -12.72 1.15
C LEU A 140 1.90 -13.68 1.87
N ARG A 141 1.38 -14.87 2.16
CA ARG A 141 2.13 -15.99 2.74
C ARG A 141 2.02 -17.19 1.80
N GLU A 142 3.13 -17.86 1.54
CA GLU A 142 3.10 -19.11 0.79
C GLU A 142 2.17 -20.12 1.49
N ALA A 143 1.20 -20.64 0.73
CA ALA A 143 0.27 -21.65 1.26
C ALA A 143 1.00 -22.98 1.49
N ARG A 144 0.71 -23.61 2.58
CA ARG A 144 1.26 -24.92 2.95
C ARG A 144 0.51 -26.04 2.28
#